data_f5dc0806dfbf671c7e09a692674a9f79
#
_entry.id   f5dc0806dfbf671c7e09a692674a9f79
#
_cell.length_a   1.000
_cell.length_b   1.000
_cell.length_c   1.000
_cell.angle_alpha   90.00
_cell.angle_beta   90.00
_cell.angle_gamma   90.00
#
_symmetry.space_group_name_H-M   'P 1'
#
loop_
_entity.id
_entity.type
_entity.pdbx_description
1 polymer ?
#
loop_
_entity_poly.entity_id
_entity_poly.type
_entity_poly.pdbx_seq_one_letter_code
_entity_poly.pdbx_strand_id
1 'polypeptide(L)'
;MSESVHAQSQPLRGVKVVDFTHVLAGPYCTQLLADAGADVIKVEPMVGDMARFMPPLGKMPDGSLLSGAEIGLNRGKRSIAVDMKSPEGRDLVIEMIDTADVVIESFAPGALLKLGIDLGAARLRRPSLITVSISLYGSHETAGELANRKGLAIIAEAESGVAWMHRDAAGKPPQQKVPFADMNTGLCAYSAIVTAMLGRERSGEGKHIDIAMVKTMLSMATVSIVGSQIYDADNPQP
;
A
#
# COMPACT_ATOMS: atom_id res chain seq x y z
N MET A 1 3.33 -18.51 31.39
CA MET A 1 4.64 -18.27 30.72
C MET A 1 4.55 -17.96 29.22
N SER A 2 3.40 -18.21 28.52
CA SER A 2 3.27 -17.96 27.05
C SER A 2 2.94 -16.51 26.65
N GLU A 3 2.20 -15.76 27.45
CA GLU A 3 1.82 -14.38 27.10
C GLU A 3 2.97 -13.36 27.18
N SER A 4 3.95 -13.56 28.08
CA SER A 4 5.09 -12.63 28.23
C SER A 4 6.11 -12.73 27.08
N VAL A 5 6.23 -13.89 26.43
CA VAL A 5 7.17 -14.11 25.32
C VAL A 5 6.61 -13.50 24.02
N HIS A 6 5.29 -13.57 23.79
CA HIS A 6 4.66 -12.94 22.61
C HIS A 6 4.65 -11.41 22.70
N ALA A 7 4.43 -10.84 23.89
CA ALA A 7 4.45 -9.38 24.08
C ALA A 7 5.86 -8.76 23.89
N GLN A 8 6.94 -9.53 24.08
CA GLN A 8 8.31 -9.07 23.84
C GLN A 8 8.76 -9.16 22.38
N SER A 9 8.01 -9.83 21.50
CA SER A 9 8.39 -10.10 20.11
C SER A 9 7.72 -9.20 19.09
N GLN A 10 7.06 -8.10 19.48
CA GLN A 10 6.42 -7.17 18.56
C GLN A 10 7.35 -5.98 18.24
N PRO A 11 8.11 -6.04 17.13
CA PRO A 11 9.17 -5.06 16.85
C PRO A 11 8.62 -3.65 16.59
N LEU A 12 7.35 -3.51 16.18
CA LEU A 12 6.71 -2.22 15.92
C LEU A 12 5.75 -1.79 17.05
N ARG A 13 5.86 -2.38 18.23
CA ARG A 13 5.05 -1.96 19.38
C ARG A 13 5.26 -0.48 19.71
N GLY A 14 4.16 0.27 19.80
CA GLY A 14 4.17 1.71 20.06
C GLY A 14 4.22 2.58 18.80
N VAL A 15 4.45 1.99 17.62
CA VAL A 15 4.35 2.71 16.35
C VAL A 15 2.89 2.94 16.00
N LYS A 16 2.50 4.19 15.73
CA LYS A 16 1.15 4.59 15.35
C LYS A 16 1.06 4.80 13.84
N VAL A 17 0.12 4.12 13.19
CA VAL A 17 -0.10 4.17 11.74
C VAL A 17 -1.51 4.67 11.44
N VAL A 18 -1.62 5.72 10.64
CA VAL A 18 -2.89 6.17 10.04
C VAL A 18 -2.95 5.65 8.61
N ASP A 19 -3.94 4.80 8.35
CA ASP A 19 -4.11 4.06 7.11
C ASP A 19 -5.31 4.59 6.31
N PHE A 20 -5.05 5.36 5.25
CA PHE A 20 -6.05 5.83 4.27
C PHE A 20 -6.13 4.96 3.03
N THR A 21 -5.52 3.78 3.05
CA THR A 21 -5.47 2.94 1.87
C THR A 21 -6.77 2.17 1.63
N HIS A 22 -6.97 1.74 0.39
CA HIS A 22 -8.17 1.03 -0.04
C HIS A 22 -7.83 -0.26 -0.76
N VAL A 23 -8.77 -1.18 -0.77
CA VAL A 23 -8.84 -2.41 -1.54
C VAL A 23 -7.79 -3.43 -1.12
N LEU A 24 -6.57 -3.44 -1.73
CA LEU A 24 -5.63 -4.55 -1.55
C LEU A 24 -4.20 -4.10 -1.19
N ALA A 25 -3.49 -3.39 -2.07
CA ALA A 25 -2.06 -3.13 -1.94
C ALA A 25 -1.67 -2.43 -0.64
N GLY A 26 -2.30 -1.30 -0.34
CA GLY A 26 -2.08 -0.55 0.88
C GLY A 26 -2.55 -1.28 2.13
N PRO A 27 -3.79 -1.84 2.15
CA PRO A 27 -4.26 -2.66 3.27
C PRO A 27 -3.36 -3.85 3.57
N TYR A 28 -2.75 -4.49 2.57
CA TYR A 28 -1.77 -5.55 2.81
C TYR A 28 -0.50 -5.03 3.50
N CYS A 29 0.01 -3.88 3.05
CA CYS A 29 1.14 -3.23 3.71
C CYS A 29 0.85 -2.95 5.20
N THR A 30 -0.29 -2.32 5.49
CA THR A 30 -0.65 -1.92 6.85
C THR A 30 -1.06 -3.11 7.72
N GLN A 31 -1.53 -4.20 7.14
CA GLN A 31 -1.73 -5.47 7.82
C GLN A 31 -0.40 -6.07 8.29
N LEU A 32 0.66 -6.04 7.47
CA LEU A 32 1.99 -6.48 7.86
C LEU A 32 2.58 -5.62 9.00
N LEU A 33 2.30 -4.30 9.00
CA LEU A 33 2.66 -3.42 10.11
C LEU A 33 1.90 -3.80 11.40
N ALA A 34 0.60 -4.09 11.30
CA ALA A 34 -0.21 -4.54 12.44
C ALA A 34 0.27 -5.89 12.98
N ASP A 35 0.59 -6.86 12.12
CA ASP A 35 1.13 -8.16 12.51
C ASP A 35 2.49 -8.01 13.22
N ALA A 36 3.27 -6.99 12.87
CA ALA A 36 4.53 -6.65 13.54
C ALA A 36 4.32 -5.86 14.85
N GLY A 37 3.09 -5.54 15.24
CA GLY A 37 2.72 -4.91 16.50
C GLY A 37 2.45 -3.41 16.45
N ALA A 38 2.41 -2.79 15.27
CA ALA A 38 2.00 -1.39 15.14
C ALA A 38 0.51 -1.19 15.47
N ASP A 39 0.18 -0.05 16.08
CA ASP A 39 -1.19 0.40 16.29
C ASP A 39 -1.72 1.06 15.01
N VAL A 40 -2.43 0.30 14.20
CA VAL A 40 -2.95 0.75 12.90
C VAL A 40 -4.41 1.16 13.03
N ILE A 41 -4.71 2.41 12.66
CA ILE A 41 -6.08 2.93 12.53
C ILE A 41 -6.38 3.14 11.04
N LYS A 42 -7.31 2.32 10.52
CA LYS A 42 -7.81 2.46 9.16
C LYS A 42 -8.92 3.51 9.12
N VAL A 43 -8.72 4.53 8.32
CA VAL A 43 -9.71 5.59 8.08
C VAL A 43 -10.50 5.24 6.82
N GLU A 44 -11.79 5.06 6.96
CA GLU A 44 -12.69 4.61 5.90
C GLU A 44 -13.75 5.67 5.58
N PRO A 45 -14.28 5.70 4.35
CA PRO A 45 -15.49 6.46 4.07
C PRO A 45 -16.68 5.90 4.87
N MET A 46 -17.75 6.69 5.03
CA MET A 46 -18.92 6.30 5.80
C MET A 46 -19.58 4.98 5.36
N VAL A 47 -19.38 4.59 4.12
CA VAL A 47 -19.85 3.30 3.55
C VAL A 47 -18.89 2.14 3.76
N GLY A 48 -17.70 2.39 4.31
CA GLY A 48 -16.61 1.42 4.44
C GLY A 48 -15.75 1.29 3.18
N ASP A 49 -14.65 0.53 3.30
CA ASP A 49 -13.77 0.17 2.18
C ASP A 49 -14.47 -0.82 1.24
N MET A 50 -14.19 -0.73 -0.06
CA MET A 50 -14.67 -1.67 -1.07
C MET A 50 -14.27 -3.12 -0.74
N ALA A 51 -13.14 -3.35 -0.07
CA ALA A 51 -12.70 -4.67 0.37
C ALA A 51 -13.77 -5.40 1.21
N ARG A 52 -14.62 -4.68 1.93
CA ARG A 52 -15.72 -5.24 2.73
C ARG A 52 -16.78 -5.97 1.90
N PHE A 53 -16.87 -5.62 0.61
CA PHE A 53 -17.86 -6.14 -0.34
C PHE A 53 -17.27 -7.06 -1.40
N MET A 54 -15.96 -7.30 -1.38
CA MET A 54 -15.29 -8.15 -2.38
C MET A 54 -15.48 -9.64 -2.07
N PRO A 55 -15.80 -10.48 -3.08
CA PRO A 55 -15.83 -11.91 -2.90
C PRO A 55 -14.42 -12.49 -2.63
N PRO A 56 -14.32 -13.67 -1.96
CA PRO A 56 -15.44 -14.48 -1.51
C PRO A 56 -16.13 -13.89 -0.27
N LEU A 57 -17.47 -13.99 -0.23
CA LEU A 57 -18.27 -13.54 0.89
C LEU A 57 -18.73 -14.74 1.72
N GLY A 58 -18.41 -14.75 3.01
CA GLY A 58 -18.89 -15.71 3.97
C GLY A 58 -20.12 -15.18 4.71
N LYS A 59 -21.12 -16.04 4.97
CA LYS A 59 -22.27 -15.69 5.79
C LYS A 59 -21.94 -15.96 7.26
N MET A 60 -22.08 -14.92 8.09
CA MET A 60 -21.88 -15.01 9.53
C MET A 60 -23.13 -15.56 10.23
N PRO A 61 -23.00 -16.05 11.49
CA PRO A 61 -24.13 -16.59 12.25
C PRO A 61 -25.29 -15.59 12.44
N ASP A 62 -24.99 -14.29 12.50
CA ASP A 62 -25.99 -13.21 12.61
C ASP A 62 -26.64 -12.84 11.26
N GLY A 63 -26.24 -13.54 10.17
CA GLY A 63 -26.75 -13.31 8.82
C GLY A 63 -26.00 -12.23 8.03
N SER A 64 -25.06 -11.51 8.62
CA SER A 64 -24.20 -10.55 7.92
C SER A 64 -23.26 -11.25 6.96
N LEU A 65 -22.77 -10.49 5.96
CA LEU A 65 -21.74 -10.97 5.02
C LEU A 65 -20.39 -10.40 5.42
N LEU A 66 -19.37 -11.27 5.38
CA LEU A 66 -17.99 -10.90 5.67
C LEU A 66 -17.10 -11.28 4.50
N SER A 67 -16.35 -10.31 4.01
CA SER A 67 -15.42 -10.50 2.89
C SER A 67 -14.15 -11.20 3.34
N GLY A 68 -13.68 -12.17 2.55
CA GLY A 68 -12.36 -12.78 2.74
C GLY A 68 -11.22 -11.78 2.59
N ALA A 69 -11.37 -10.78 1.74
CA ALA A 69 -10.40 -9.69 1.59
C ALA A 69 -10.35 -8.83 2.87
N GLU A 70 -11.50 -8.47 3.43
CA GLU A 70 -11.56 -7.71 4.68
C GLU A 70 -10.86 -8.45 5.83
N ILE A 71 -11.19 -9.72 6.03
CA ILE A 71 -10.56 -10.54 7.10
C ILE A 71 -9.05 -10.65 6.87
N GLY A 72 -8.64 -10.94 5.64
CA GLY A 72 -7.24 -11.21 5.30
C GLY A 72 -6.35 -9.98 5.42
N LEU A 73 -6.86 -8.81 5.03
CA LEU A 73 -6.06 -7.59 4.86
C LEU A 73 -6.23 -6.56 5.98
N ASN A 74 -7.29 -6.68 6.79
CA ASN A 74 -7.57 -5.69 7.85
C ASN A 74 -7.56 -6.27 9.26
N ARG A 75 -7.16 -7.55 9.43
CA ARG A 75 -6.97 -8.13 10.76
C ARG A 75 -5.94 -7.34 11.57
N GLY A 76 -6.16 -7.24 12.86
CA GLY A 76 -5.27 -6.54 13.79
C GLY A 76 -5.33 -5.01 13.74
N LYS A 77 -6.13 -4.43 12.83
CA LYS A 77 -6.33 -2.99 12.73
C LYS A 77 -7.57 -2.55 13.52
N ARG A 78 -7.56 -1.31 13.97
CA ARG A 78 -8.76 -0.57 14.36
C ARG A 78 -9.30 0.18 13.14
N SER A 79 -10.58 0.47 13.09
CA SER A 79 -11.22 1.20 11.99
C SER A 79 -12.05 2.36 12.53
N ILE A 80 -12.08 3.44 11.76
CA ILE A 80 -12.98 4.58 11.97
C ILE A 80 -13.56 5.02 10.62
N ALA A 81 -14.88 5.23 10.57
CA ALA A 81 -15.53 5.83 9.41
C ALA A 81 -15.59 7.35 9.58
N VAL A 82 -15.06 8.10 8.59
CA VAL A 82 -14.97 9.56 8.65
C VAL A 82 -15.37 10.17 7.32
N ASP A 83 -16.26 11.17 7.36
CA ASP A 83 -16.50 12.04 6.21
C ASP A 83 -15.43 13.13 6.14
N MET A 84 -14.34 12.85 5.44
CA MET A 84 -13.23 13.79 5.24
C MET A 84 -13.61 15.04 4.41
N LYS A 85 -14.83 15.10 3.85
CA LYS A 85 -15.32 16.29 3.15
C LYS A 85 -15.92 17.30 4.12
N SER A 86 -16.39 16.84 5.29
CA SER A 86 -16.85 17.76 6.34
C SER A 86 -15.66 18.43 7.02
N PRO A 87 -15.82 19.68 7.52
CA PRO A 87 -14.78 20.34 8.29
C PRO A 87 -14.35 19.53 9.52
N GLU A 88 -15.31 19.01 10.29
CA GLU A 88 -15.07 18.26 11.52
C GLU A 88 -14.32 16.95 11.24
N GLY A 89 -14.72 16.22 10.17
CA GLY A 89 -14.04 15.00 9.77
C GLY A 89 -12.62 15.23 9.30
N ARG A 90 -12.39 16.31 8.55
CA ARG A 90 -11.05 16.73 8.14
C ARG A 90 -10.16 17.10 9.32
N ASP A 91 -10.68 17.89 10.26
CA ASP A 91 -9.94 18.35 11.43
C ASP A 91 -9.55 17.15 12.31
N LEU A 92 -10.48 16.20 12.55
CA LEU A 92 -10.19 14.95 13.25
C LEU A 92 -9.04 14.16 12.58
N VAL A 93 -9.08 14.05 11.25
CA VAL A 93 -8.05 13.32 10.50
C VAL A 93 -6.69 14.04 10.60
N ILE A 94 -6.66 15.37 10.57
CA ILE A 94 -5.41 16.15 10.76
C ILE A 94 -4.84 15.91 12.17
N GLU A 95 -5.66 15.89 13.22
CA GLU A 95 -5.22 15.55 14.58
C GLU A 95 -4.64 14.13 14.67
N MET A 96 -5.25 13.17 13.99
CA MET A 96 -4.71 11.81 13.91
C MET A 96 -3.34 11.78 13.24
N ILE A 97 -3.18 12.49 12.11
CA ILE A 97 -1.91 12.60 11.37
C ILE A 97 -0.83 13.23 12.25
N ASP A 98 -1.15 14.29 12.99
CA ASP A 98 -0.18 15.00 13.84
C ASP A 98 0.33 14.14 15.01
N THR A 99 -0.34 13.04 15.34
CA THR A 99 0.12 12.07 16.36
C THR A 99 0.71 10.77 15.79
N ALA A 100 0.63 10.58 14.47
CA ALA A 100 1.07 9.35 13.81
C ALA A 100 2.59 9.29 13.60
N ASP A 101 3.16 8.10 13.58
CA ASP A 101 4.53 7.83 13.13
C ASP A 101 4.61 7.58 11.63
N VAL A 102 3.57 6.97 11.09
CA VAL A 102 3.41 6.67 9.67
C VAL A 102 2.02 7.04 9.21
N VAL A 103 1.95 7.70 8.07
CA VAL A 103 0.69 7.93 7.34
C VAL A 103 0.83 7.32 5.96
N ILE A 104 -0.10 6.44 5.59
CA ILE A 104 -0.11 5.78 4.29
C ILE A 104 -1.44 5.98 3.56
N GLU A 105 -1.37 6.28 2.28
CA GLU A 105 -2.55 6.52 1.43
C GLU A 105 -2.39 5.83 0.06
N SER A 106 -3.51 5.57 -0.60
CA SER A 106 -3.54 4.99 -1.95
C SER A 106 -4.55 5.70 -2.87
N PHE A 107 -4.73 7.00 -2.67
CA PHE A 107 -5.58 7.83 -3.54
C PHE A 107 -4.87 8.19 -4.85
N ALA A 108 -5.63 8.75 -5.78
CA ALA A 108 -5.04 9.39 -6.94
C ALA A 108 -4.12 10.55 -6.49
N PRO A 109 -2.97 10.76 -7.14
CA PRO A 109 -2.04 11.83 -6.77
C PRO A 109 -2.73 13.19 -6.59
N GLY A 110 -2.48 13.82 -5.44
CA GLY A 110 -3.09 15.11 -5.08
C GLY A 110 -4.53 15.05 -4.56
N ALA A 111 -5.16 13.88 -4.43
CA ALA A 111 -6.53 13.79 -3.96
C ALA A 111 -6.69 14.18 -2.48
N LEU A 112 -5.78 13.78 -1.60
CA LEU A 112 -5.79 14.22 -0.20
C LEU A 112 -5.64 15.74 -0.08
N LEU A 113 -4.75 16.33 -0.86
CA LEU A 113 -4.54 17.78 -0.87
C LEU A 113 -5.82 18.52 -1.28
N LYS A 114 -6.58 18.01 -2.25
CA LYS A 114 -7.89 18.56 -2.65
C LYS A 114 -8.94 18.48 -1.54
N LEU A 115 -8.81 17.55 -0.61
CA LEU A 115 -9.64 17.44 0.60
C LEU A 115 -9.14 18.37 1.72
N GLY A 116 -8.05 19.12 1.51
CA GLY A 116 -7.44 19.98 2.52
C GLY A 116 -6.51 19.23 3.48
N ILE A 117 -6.13 18.01 3.17
CA ILE A 117 -5.20 17.19 3.96
C ILE A 117 -3.84 17.22 3.26
N ASP A 118 -2.92 18.05 3.78
CA ASP A 118 -1.58 18.25 3.22
C ASP A 118 -0.53 17.48 4.04
N LEU A 119 -0.08 16.33 3.51
CA LEU A 119 0.96 15.52 4.13
C LEU A 119 2.34 16.19 4.10
N GLY A 120 2.60 17.05 3.13
CA GLY A 120 3.81 17.87 3.08
C GLY A 120 3.86 18.85 4.25
N ALA A 121 2.79 19.60 4.47
CA ALA A 121 2.65 20.49 5.61
C ALA A 121 2.71 19.73 6.95
N ALA A 122 2.12 18.55 7.03
CA ALA A 122 2.21 17.70 8.23
C ALA A 122 3.66 17.31 8.55
N ARG A 123 4.47 16.95 7.54
CA ARG A 123 5.90 16.66 7.72
C ARG A 123 6.73 17.88 8.13
N LEU A 124 6.35 19.08 7.67
CA LEU A 124 7.01 20.30 8.14
C LEU A 124 6.74 20.56 9.63
N ARG A 125 5.53 20.27 10.12
CA ARG A 125 5.19 20.37 11.55
C ARG A 125 5.85 19.26 12.37
N ARG A 126 5.97 18.06 11.80
CA ARG A 126 6.57 16.89 12.45
C ARG A 126 7.61 16.24 11.53
N PRO A 127 8.88 16.70 11.57
CA PRO A 127 9.94 16.19 10.69
C PRO A 127 10.20 14.69 10.79
N SER A 128 9.85 14.06 11.92
CA SER A 128 9.97 12.60 12.12
C SER A 128 8.87 11.77 11.44
N LEU A 129 7.82 12.41 10.90
CA LEU A 129 6.71 11.72 10.26
C LEU A 129 7.16 11.04 8.96
N ILE A 130 6.82 9.76 8.81
CA ILE A 130 6.96 9.01 7.57
C ILE A 130 5.62 9.06 6.83
N THR A 131 5.61 9.53 5.60
CA THR A 131 4.42 9.52 4.73
C THR A 131 4.63 8.63 3.54
N VAL A 132 3.60 7.89 3.12
CA VAL A 132 3.68 6.92 2.03
C VAL A 132 2.50 7.12 1.10
N SER A 133 2.78 7.28 -0.19
CA SER A 133 1.76 7.29 -1.24
C SER A 133 1.95 6.09 -2.15
N ILE A 134 0.88 5.31 -2.35
CA ILE A 134 0.85 4.19 -3.28
C ILE A 134 -0.02 4.57 -4.47
N SER A 135 0.53 4.49 -5.66
CA SER A 135 -0.22 4.74 -6.90
C SER A 135 0.22 3.81 -8.02
N LEU A 136 -0.47 3.84 -9.16
CA LEU A 136 -0.12 2.98 -10.29
C LEU A 136 1.28 3.30 -10.86
N TYR A 137 1.57 4.60 -11.07
CA TYR A 137 2.81 5.03 -11.74
C TYR A 137 3.75 5.85 -10.85
N GLY A 138 3.31 6.31 -9.70
CA GLY A 138 4.01 7.27 -8.84
C GLY A 138 3.42 8.67 -8.88
N SER A 139 4.04 9.59 -8.19
CA SER A 139 3.68 11.00 -8.12
C SER A 139 3.92 11.73 -9.44
N HIS A 140 3.40 12.96 -9.56
CA HIS A 140 3.69 13.82 -10.72
C HIS A 140 5.19 14.11 -10.89
N GLU A 141 5.95 14.16 -9.82
CA GLU A 141 7.41 14.36 -9.86
C GLU A 141 8.13 13.16 -10.46
N THR A 142 7.65 11.94 -10.20
CA THR A 142 8.31 10.70 -10.60
C THR A 142 7.76 10.09 -11.89
N ALA A 143 6.52 10.43 -12.27
CA ALA A 143 5.80 9.83 -13.40
C ALA A 143 5.29 10.85 -14.44
N GLY A 144 5.36 12.16 -14.15
CA GLY A 144 4.83 13.20 -15.05
C GLY A 144 3.36 12.97 -15.40
N GLU A 145 3.02 13.03 -16.68
CA GLU A 145 1.66 12.84 -17.18
C GLU A 145 1.06 11.45 -16.85
N LEU A 146 1.89 10.42 -16.69
CA LEU A 146 1.41 9.08 -16.33
C LEU A 146 0.76 9.04 -14.94
N ALA A 147 1.10 9.96 -14.04
CA ALA A 147 0.48 10.06 -12.72
C ALA A 147 -1.05 10.27 -12.78
N ASN A 148 -1.56 10.84 -13.87
CA ASN A 148 -2.98 11.07 -14.08
C ASN A 148 -3.74 9.81 -14.56
N ARG A 149 -3.04 8.76 -15.01
CA ARG A 149 -3.66 7.54 -15.49
C ARG A 149 -4.15 6.69 -14.32
N LYS A 150 -5.40 6.26 -14.43
CA LYS A 150 -6.01 5.31 -13.48
C LYS A 150 -5.78 3.88 -13.95
N GLY A 151 -5.67 2.97 -13.01
CA GLY A 151 -5.57 1.55 -13.31
C GLY A 151 -5.62 0.69 -12.05
N LEU A 152 -5.64 -0.61 -12.29
CA LEU A 152 -5.64 -1.66 -11.28
C LEU A 152 -4.37 -2.50 -11.45
N ALA A 153 -4.16 -3.44 -10.54
CA ALA A 153 -3.03 -4.39 -10.55
C ALA A 153 -2.74 -4.99 -11.92
N ILE A 154 -3.77 -5.39 -12.66
CA ILE A 154 -3.63 -6.00 -13.99
C ILE A 154 -2.94 -5.08 -15.00
N ILE A 155 -3.10 -3.76 -14.87
CA ILE A 155 -2.40 -2.79 -15.73
C ILE A 155 -0.90 -2.80 -15.40
N ALA A 156 -0.54 -2.83 -14.12
CA ALA A 156 0.86 -2.91 -13.71
C ALA A 156 1.51 -4.22 -14.18
N GLU A 157 0.80 -5.34 -14.09
CA GLU A 157 1.27 -6.64 -14.56
C GLU A 157 1.47 -6.66 -16.08
N ALA A 158 0.58 -6.01 -16.84
CA ALA A 158 0.68 -5.91 -18.29
C ALA A 158 1.82 -4.96 -18.72
N GLU A 159 1.88 -3.75 -18.18
CA GLU A 159 2.85 -2.73 -18.58
C GLU A 159 4.29 -3.05 -18.12
N SER A 160 4.45 -3.81 -17.03
CA SER A 160 5.76 -4.31 -16.61
C SER A 160 6.27 -5.49 -17.45
N GLY A 161 5.45 -6.04 -18.32
CA GLY A 161 5.78 -7.24 -19.10
C GLY A 161 5.63 -8.56 -18.34
N VAL A 162 5.35 -8.54 -17.04
CA VAL A 162 5.20 -9.77 -16.22
C VAL A 162 4.07 -10.66 -16.78
N ALA A 163 2.94 -10.08 -17.15
CA ALA A 163 1.85 -10.85 -17.77
C ALA A 163 2.28 -11.51 -19.10
N TRP A 164 3.11 -10.84 -19.90
CA TRP A 164 3.64 -11.38 -21.15
C TRP A 164 4.61 -12.53 -20.91
N MET A 165 5.47 -12.46 -19.90
CA MET A 165 6.42 -13.52 -19.56
C MET A 165 5.73 -14.83 -19.17
N HIS A 166 4.52 -14.77 -18.62
CA HIS A 166 3.73 -15.93 -18.20
C HIS A 166 2.69 -16.38 -19.22
N ARG A 167 2.75 -15.90 -20.48
CA ARG A 167 1.82 -16.29 -21.56
C ARG A 167 1.92 -17.79 -21.85
N ASP A 168 0.80 -18.37 -22.28
CA ASP A 168 0.75 -19.75 -22.76
C ASP A 168 1.40 -19.90 -24.16
N ALA A 169 1.44 -21.13 -24.67
CA ALA A 169 1.98 -21.42 -25.99
C ALA A 169 1.23 -20.74 -27.13
N ALA A 170 -0.02 -20.31 -26.92
CA ALA A 170 -0.81 -19.53 -27.85
C ALA A 170 -0.59 -18.01 -27.74
N GLY A 171 0.31 -17.58 -26.87
CA GLY A 171 0.61 -16.16 -26.61
C GLY A 171 -0.41 -15.45 -25.72
N LYS A 172 -1.33 -16.19 -25.07
CA LYS A 172 -2.36 -15.61 -24.22
C LYS A 172 -1.82 -15.43 -22.79
N PRO A 173 -1.90 -14.21 -22.21
CA PRO A 173 -1.56 -14.00 -20.82
C PRO A 173 -2.48 -14.81 -19.89
N PRO A 174 -1.98 -15.34 -18.76
CA PRO A 174 -2.79 -16.11 -17.83
C PRO A 174 -3.85 -15.23 -17.17
N GLN A 175 -4.98 -15.83 -16.83
CA GLN A 175 -5.93 -15.17 -15.96
C GLN A 175 -5.38 -15.21 -14.52
N GLN A 176 -4.95 -14.06 -14.03
CA GLN A 176 -4.44 -13.93 -12.67
C GLN A 176 -5.57 -14.18 -11.65
N LYS A 177 -5.38 -15.17 -10.79
CA LYS A 177 -6.29 -15.47 -9.66
C LYS A 177 -5.83 -14.82 -8.36
N VAL A 178 -4.55 -14.47 -8.27
CA VAL A 178 -3.92 -13.80 -7.14
C VAL A 178 -3.60 -12.39 -7.58
N PRO A 179 -3.94 -11.35 -6.81
CA PRO A 179 -3.62 -9.95 -7.13
C PRO A 179 -2.13 -9.69 -6.87
N PHE A 180 -1.30 -10.21 -7.75
CA PHE A 180 0.15 -10.29 -7.58
C PHE A 180 0.80 -8.92 -7.46
N ALA A 181 0.41 -7.97 -8.34
CA ALA A 181 0.94 -6.62 -8.30
C ALA A 181 0.56 -5.89 -7.02
N ASP A 182 -0.68 -6.07 -6.52
CA ASP A 182 -1.09 -5.49 -5.24
C ASP A 182 -0.25 -6.02 -4.07
N MET A 183 -0.10 -7.35 -3.99
CA MET A 183 0.62 -7.99 -2.88
C MET A 183 2.09 -7.62 -2.90
N ASN A 184 2.74 -7.62 -4.08
CA ASN A 184 4.12 -7.20 -4.22
C ASN A 184 4.30 -5.72 -3.86
N THR A 185 3.39 -4.86 -4.32
CA THR A 185 3.41 -3.42 -4.00
C THR A 185 3.28 -3.18 -2.50
N GLY A 186 2.36 -3.87 -1.83
CA GLY A 186 2.19 -3.78 -0.37
C GLY A 186 3.42 -4.23 0.39
N LEU A 187 4.08 -5.32 -0.06
CA LEU A 187 5.33 -5.81 0.53
C LEU A 187 6.49 -4.82 0.32
N CYS A 188 6.61 -4.23 -0.87
CA CYS A 188 7.60 -3.18 -1.15
C CYS A 188 7.37 -1.95 -0.27
N ALA A 189 6.11 -1.52 -0.11
CA ALA A 189 5.75 -0.41 0.77
C ALA A 189 6.11 -0.72 2.23
N TYR A 190 5.78 -1.90 2.74
CA TYR A 190 6.17 -2.35 4.07
C TYR A 190 7.68 -2.32 4.26
N SER A 191 8.46 -2.86 3.33
CA SER A 191 9.93 -2.87 3.39
C SER A 191 10.50 -1.45 3.40
N ALA A 192 9.96 -0.55 2.58
CA ALA A 192 10.38 0.85 2.52
C ALA A 192 10.05 1.59 3.82
N ILE A 193 8.88 1.36 4.43
CA ILE A 193 8.48 1.94 5.72
C ILE A 193 9.45 1.50 6.82
N VAL A 194 9.71 0.19 6.96
CA VAL A 194 10.62 -0.34 7.99
C VAL A 194 12.04 0.20 7.79
N THR A 195 12.50 0.30 6.54
CA THR A 195 13.80 0.91 6.21
C THR A 195 13.84 2.39 6.58
N ALA A 196 12.76 3.14 6.32
CA ALA A 196 12.66 4.55 6.72
C ALA A 196 12.63 4.73 8.24
N MET A 197 11.95 3.84 8.97
CA MET A 197 11.96 3.82 10.43
C MET A 197 13.38 3.60 10.98
N LEU A 198 14.12 2.64 10.43
CA LEU A 198 15.52 2.41 10.80
C LEU A 198 16.41 3.62 10.48
N GLY A 199 16.15 4.30 9.36
CA GLY A 199 16.83 5.56 9.01
C GLY A 199 16.50 6.66 10.01
N ARG A 200 15.22 6.79 10.41
CA ARG A 200 14.73 7.77 11.39
C ARG A 200 15.38 7.61 12.76
N GLU A 201 15.61 6.38 13.22
CA GLU A 201 16.32 6.12 14.49
C GLU A 201 17.71 6.75 14.52
N ARG A 202 18.36 6.93 13.39
CA ARG A 202 19.70 7.51 13.24
C ARG A 202 19.68 9.02 13.00
N SER A 203 18.71 9.51 12.22
CA SER A 203 18.66 10.91 11.79
C SER A 203 17.68 11.76 12.57
N GLY A 204 16.70 11.16 13.25
CA GLY A 204 15.54 11.85 13.82
C GLY A 204 14.49 12.25 12.79
N GLU A 205 14.75 12.04 11.49
CA GLU A 205 13.89 12.53 10.40
C GLU A 205 13.17 11.40 9.68
N GLY A 206 11.87 11.59 9.44
CA GLY A 206 11.06 10.77 8.57
C GLY A 206 11.25 11.14 7.10
N LYS A 207 10.60 10.39 6.21
CA LYS A 207 10.68 10.58 4.76
C LYS A 207 9.30 10.48 4.13
N HIS A 208 9.15 11.09 2.94
CA HIS A 208 8.09 10.73 2.02
C HIS A 208 8.55 9.57 1.15
N ILE A 209 7.69 8.56 1.00
CA ILE A 209 7.92 7.35 0.20
C ILE A 209 6.87 7.33 -0.89
N ASP A 210 7.30 7.33 -2.14
CA ASP A 210 6.43 7.24 -3.32
C ASP A 210 6.57 5.84 -3.93
N ILE A 211 5.51 5.04 -3.82
CA ILE A 211 5.46 3.66 -4.31
C ILE A 211 4.62 3.59 -5.59
N ALA A 212 5.28 3.28 -6.68
CA ALA A 212 4.64 3.07 -7.98
C ALA A 212 4.47 1.57 -8.26
N MET A 213 3.24 1.09 -8.41
CA MET A 213 2.94 -0.33 -8.63
C MET A 213 3.64 -0.89 -9.88
N VAL A 214 3.66 -0.14 -10.98
CA VAL A 214 4.38 -0.54 -12.20
C VAL A 214 5.87 -0.71 -11.92
N LYS A 215 6.50 0.17 -11.12
CA LYS A 215 7.92 0.07 -10.78
C LYS A 215 8.22 -1.13 -9.87
N THR A 216 7.32 -1.45 -8.93
CA THR A 216 7.49 -2.66 -8.11
C THR A 216 7.39 -3.93 -8.95
N MET A 217 6.52 -3.95 -9.96
CA MET A 217 6.42 -5.07 -10.89
C MET A 217 7.64 -5.15 -11.83
N LEU A 218 8.15 -4.02 -12.33
CA LEU A 218 9.39 -3.99 -13.12
C LEU A 218 10.59 -4.54 -12.32
N SER A 219 10.65 -4.27 -11.01
CA SER A 219 11.72 -4.82 -10.17
C SER A 219 11.70 -6.34 -10.10
N MET A 220 10.54 -6.97 -10.18
CA MET A 220 10.41 -8.44 -10.26
C MET A 220 10.86 -8.99 -11.62
N ALA A 221 10.72 -8.21 -12.68
CA ALA A 221 11.13 -8.57 -14.03
C ALA A 221 12.62 -8.27 -14.32
N THR A 222 13.38 -7.79 -13.32
CA THR A 222 14.76 -7.30 -13.49
C THR A 222 15.66 -8.29 -14.24
N VAL A 223 15.63 -9.59 -13.87
CA VAL A 223 16.47 -10.61 -14.51
C VAL A 223 16.14 -10.74 -16.00
N SER A 224 14.86 -10.78 -16.33
CA SER A 224 14.42 -10.89 -17.74
C SER A 224 14.71 -9.63 -18.53
N ILE A 225 14.54 -8.45 -17.94
CA ILE A 225 14.86 -7.16 -18.57
C ILE A 225 16.36 -7.06 -18.86
N VAL A 226 17.22 -7.34 -17.88
CA VAL A 226 18.68 -7.33 -18.05
C VAL A 226 19.10 -8.41 -19.03
N GLY A 227 18.53 -9.61 -18.95
CA GLY A 227 18.78 -10.70 -19.89
C GLY A 227 18.50 -10.27 -21.33
N SER A 228 17.38 -9.62 -21.61
CA SER A 228 17.04 -9.15 -22.96
C SER A 228 17.98 -8.07 -23.51
N GLN A 229 18.72 -7.37 -22.65
CA GLN A 229 19.73 -6.38 -23.05
C GLN A 229 21.10 -7.00 -23.34
N ILE A 230 21.39 -8.17 -22.76
CA ILE A 230 22.65 -8.89 -22.94
C ILE A 230 22.60 -9.78 -24.18
N TYR A 231 21.42 -10.36 -24.47
CA TYR A 231 21.20 -11.23 -25.62
C TYR A 231 20.76 -10.37 -26.82
N ASP A 232 21.58 -10.26 -27.83
CA ASP A 232 21.24 -9.64 -29.11
C ASP A 232 20.75 -10.69 -30.13
N ALA A 233 20.43 -10.23 -31.35
CA ALA A 233 19.93 -11.11 -32.41
C ALA A 233 20.95 -12.20 -32.84
N ASP A 234 22.24 -11.97 -32.60
CA ASP A 234 23.33 -12.88 -32.97
C ASP A 234 23.63 -13.92 -31.88
N ASN A 235 23.02 -13.76 -30.67
CA ASN A 235 23.13 -14.70 -29.55
C ASN A 235 21.78 -15.06 -28.99
N PRO A 236 20.92 -15.80 -29.73
CA PRO A 236 19.61 -16.20 -29.30
C PRO A 236 19.67 -17.11 -28.05
N GLN A 237 18.71 -16.96 -27.15
CA GLN A 237 18.55 -17.84 -25.98
C GLN A 237 18.32 -19.31 -26.44
N PRO A 238 18.83 -20.30 -25.71
CA PRO A 238 18.56 -21.69 -25.95
C PRO A 238 17.09 -22.06 -25.73
#